data_2aede3ba11ad9b5fc5e718062c31d4bf
#
_entry.id   2aede3ba11ad9b5fc5e718062c31d4bf
#
_cell.length_a   1.000
_cell.length_b   1.000
_cell.length_c   1.000
_cell.angle_alpha   90.00
_cell.angle_beta   90.00
_cell.angle_gamma   90.00
#
_symmetry.space_group_name_H-M   'P 1'
#
loop_
_entity.id
_entity.type
_entity.pdbx_description
1 polymer ?
#
loop_
_entity_poly.entity_id
_entity_poly.type
_entity_poly.pdbx_seq_one_letter_code
_entity_poly.pdbx_strand_id
1 'polypeptide(L)'
;MKALFLIFHGFDKANGISKKIHYQVKALEKCGADVRLCYYATTPFGNRRLMIGDEVMADFGKGTMAKLLKRVYYSPIVKYAQREKIDFVYIRSYHNANPFTLRLVKHLKSIGAKVVMEIPTYPYDQEYITRSMKLSLAVDRCFRHSLAKILDGIVTFSNAGRIFGGKTIRISNGIDFDAIPLKQ
;
A
#
# COMPACT_ATOMS: atom_id res chain seq x y z
N MET A 1 11.25 15.70 -1.86
CA MET A 1 10.50 14.63 -2.58
C MET A 1 9.15 14.46 -1.90
N LYS A 2 8.04 14.61 -2.64
CA LYS A 2 6.69 14.36 -2.13
C LYS A 2 6.34 12.89 -2.31
N ALA A 3 5.93 12.22 -1.24
CA ALA A 3 5.67 10.79 -1.26
C ALA A 3 4.25 10.45 -0.76
N LEU A 4 3.62 9.46 -1.39
CA LEU A 4 2.36 8.89 -0.95
C LEU A 4 2.60 7.46 -0.46
N PHE A 5 2.32 7.20 0.82
CA PHE A 5 2.35 5.87 1.39
C PHE A 5 0.94 5.28 1.38
N LEU A 6 0.69 4.32 0.50
CA LEU A 6 -0.64 3.77 0.23
C LEU A 6 -0.82 2.41 0.89
N ILE A 7 -1.87 2.28 1.72
CA ILE A 7 -2.32 1.03 2.31
C ILE A 7 -3.79 0.77 1.97
N PHE A 8 -4.14 -0.50 1.74
CA PHE A 8 -5.51 -0.89 1.35
C PHE A 8 -6.39 -1.34 2.52
N HIS A 9 -5.94 -1.13 3.75
CA HIS A 9 -6.67 -1.48 4.97
C HIS A 9 -6.84 -0.28 5.89
N GLY A 10 -7.50 -0.48 7.03
CA GLY A 10 -7.65 0.54 8.06
C GLY A 10 -6.31 0.84 8.74
N PHE A 11 -6.20 2.06 9.24
CA PHE A 11 -5.06 2.50 10.05
C PHE A 11 -5.54 2.74 11.48
N ASP A 12 -5.01 1.95 12.42
CA ASP A 12 -5.29 2.07 13.84
C ASP A 12 -3.96 2.02 14.60
N LYS A 13 -3.62 3.11 15.27
CA LYS A 13 -2.34 3.25 16.00
C LYS A 13 -2.14 2.19 17.09
N ALA A 14 -3.19 1.57 17.59
CA ALA A 14 -3.12 0.48 18.56
C ALA A 14 -2.66 -0.86 17.95
N ASN A 15 -2.83 -1.04 16.64
CA ASN A 15 -2.50 -2.27 15.93
C ASN A 15 -1.01 -2.33 15.57
N GLY A 16 -0.36 -3.48 15.80
CA GLY A 16 1.07 -3.68 15.50
C GLY A 16 1.45 -3.43 14.04
N ILE A 17 0.58 -3.77 13.08
CA ILE A 17 0.80 -3.49 11.66
C ILE A 17 0.81 -1.98 11.40
N SER A 18 -0.13 -1.26 11.99
CA SER A 18 -0.22 0.19 11.86
C SER A 18 0.96 0.91 12.53
N LYS A 19 1.45 0.40 13.67
CA LYS A 19 2.71 0.89 14.30
C LYS A 19 3.89 0.75 13.34
N LYS A 20 4.03 -0.41 12.69
CA LYS A 20 5.09 -0.63 11.70
C LYS A 20 4.98 0.35 10.53
N ILE A 21 3.77 0.58 10.01
CA ILE A 21 3.53 1.56 8.94
C ILE A 21 3.91 2.96 9.40
N HIS A 22 3.50 3.34 10.61
CA HIS A 22 3.86 4.63 11.19
C HIS A 22 5.38 4.83 11.23
N TYR A 23 6.14 3.82 11.67
CA TYR A 23 7.59 3.89 11.70
C TYR A 23 8.21 3.93 10.29
N GLN A 24 7.63 3.26 9.31
CA GLN A 24 8.08 3.35 7.92
C GLN A 24 7.86 4.76 7.35
N VAL A 25 6.70 5.36 7.60
CA VAL A 25 6.41 6.75 7.22
C VAL A 25 7.39 7.71 7.88
N LYS A 26 7.57 7.60 9.22
CA LYS A 26 8.53 8.42 9.97
C LYS A 26 9.98 8.27 9.46
N ALA A 27 10.37 7.06 9.07
CA ALA A 27 11.70 6.83 8.48
C ALA A 27 11.87 7.55 7.15
N LEU A 28 10.86 7.53 6.28
CA LEU A 28 10.90 8.28 5.02
C LEU A 28 10.94 9.79 5.26
N GLU A 29 10.21 10.30 6.25
CA GLU A 29 10.22 11.71 6.66
C GLU A 29 11.62 12.11 7.18
N LYS A 30 12.25 11.28 8.01
CA LYS A 30 13.64 11.49 8.47
C LYS A 30 14.65 11.51 7.31
N CYS A 31 14.34 10.85 6.20
CA CYS A 31 15.13 10.92 4.95
C CYS A 31 14.80 12.15 4.08
N GLY A 32 14.01 13.11 4.57
CA GLY A 32 13.67 14.34 3.88
C GLY A 32 12.52 14.23 2.88
N ALA A 33 11.69 13.19 2.96
CA ALA A 33 10.48 13.09 2.17
C ALA A 33 9.28 13.76 2.89
N ASP A 34 8.46 14.51 2.16
CA ASP A 34 7.13 14.92 2.61
C ASP A 34 6.15 13.79 2.33
N VAL A 35 5.79 13.03 3.37
CA VAL A 35 5.03 11.79 3.22
C VAL A 35 3.58 12.00 3.63
N ARG A 36 2.65 11.58 2.76
CA ARG A 36 1.23 11.51 3.09
C ARG A 36 0.77 10.05 3.13
N LEU A 37 0.11 9.66 4.22
CA LEU A 37 -0.46 8.32 4.36
C LEU A 37 -1.84 8.28 3.70
N CYS A 38 -2.03 7.34 2.76
CA CYS A 38 -3.32 7.03 2.15
C CYS A 38 -3.84 5.71 2.72
N TYR A 39 -5.03 5.75 3.32
CA TYR A 39 -5.61 4.60 4.03
C TYR A 39 -7.14 4.60 3.96
N TYR A 40 -7.74 3.51 4.42
CA TYR A 40 -9.20 3.40 4.53
C TYR A 40 -9.61 3.51 5.99
N ALA A 41 -10.53 4.42 6.29
CA ALA A 41 -11.16 4.54 7.59
C ALA A 41 -12.59 3.98 7.58
N THR A 42 -13.06 3.54 8.73
CA THR A 42 -14.48 3.25 8.96
C THR A 42 -14.97 4.18 10.06
N THR A 43 -16.01 4.94 9.75
CA THR A 43 -16.62 5.86 10.74
C THR A 43 -17.37 5.07 11.81
N PRO A 44 -17.70 5.67 12.98
CA PRO A 44 -18.56 5.04 14.00
C PRO A 44 -19.91 4.60 13.43
N PHE A 45 -20.41 5.29 12.41
CA PHE A 45 -21.67 4.94 11.73
C PHE A 45 -21.51 3.85 10.66
N GLY A 46 -20.29 3.29 10.47
CA GLY A 46 -20.01 2.20 9.53
C GLY A 46 -19.72 2.62 8.09
N ASN A 47 -19.63 3.92 7.79
CA ASN A 47 -19.23 4.39 6.46
C ASN A 47 -17.73 4.13 6.22
N ARG A 48 -17.40 3.72 5.00
CA ARG A 48 -16.03 3.49 4.55
C ARG A 48 -15.52 4.70 3.79
N ARG A 49 -14.40 5.24 4.23
CA ARG A 49 -13.78 6.42 3.63
C ARG A 49 -12.37 6.13 3.14
N LEU A 50 -12.00 6.72 2.03
CA LEU A 50 -10.62 6.84 1.59
C LEU A 50 -10.07 8.14 2.16
N MET A 51 -8.98 8.04 2.91
CA MET A 51 -8.32 9.16 3.56
C MET A 51 -6.92 9.35 2.99
N ILE A 52 -6.48 10.60 2.84
CA ILE A 52 -5.08 10.95 2.63
C ILE A 52 -4.71 12.00 3.67
N GLY A 53 -3.85 11.62 4.63
CA GLY A 53 -3.68 12.40 5.85
C GLY A 53 -5.03 12.55 6.56
N ASP A 54 -5.45 13.78 6.81
CA ASP A 54 -6.74 14.11 7.44
C ASP A 54 -7.85 14.43 6.42
N GLU A 55 -7.54 14.45 5.11
CA GLU A 55 -8.48 14.77 4.04
C GLU A 55 -9.31 13.54 3.64
N VAL A 56 -10.64 13.70 3.58
CA VAL A 56 -11.56 12.68 3.06
C VAL A 56 -11.59 12.76 1.54
N MET A 57 -11.00 11.80 0.86
CA MET A 57 -10.94 11.76 -0.61
C MET A 57 -12.18 11.15 -1.24
N ALA A 58 -12.82 10.21 -0.56
CA ALA A 58 -14.08 9.60 -0.98
C ALA A 58 -14.80 8.98 0.22
N ASP A 59 -16.14 9.07 0.22
CA ASP A 59 -17.01 8.32 1.14
C ASP A 59 -17.81 7.31 0.32
N PHE A 60 -17.62 6.03 0.59
CA PHE A 60 -18.27 4.93 -0.12
C PHE A 60 -19.59 4.51 0.53
N GLY A 61 -19.96 5.11 1.67
CA GLY A 61 -21.11 4.71 2.45
C GLY A 61 -20.94 3.37 3.17
N LYS A 62 -22.05 2.64 3.34
CA LYS A 62 -22.13 1.38 4.11
C LYS A 62 -22.39 0.16 3.22
N GLY A 63 -22.31 -1.03 3.84
CA GLY A 63 -22.78 -2.27 3.25
C GLY A 63 -21.81 -2.91 2.25
N THR A 64 -22.35 -3.82 1.43
CA THR A 64 -21.57 -4.63 0.49
C THR A 64 -21.08 -3.83 -0.72
N MET A 65 -21.90 -2.89 -1.21
CA MET A 65 -21.51 -2.00 -2.31
C MET A 65 -20.30 -1.14 -1.93
N ALA A 66 -20.28 -0.59 -0.71
CA ALA A 66 -19.12 0.16 -0.22
C ALA A 66 -17.84 -0.69 -0.13
N LYS A 67 -17.98 -1.99 0.22
CA LYS A 67 -16.85 -2.95 0.22
C LYS A 67 -16.31 -3.18 -1.19
N LEU A 68 -17.18 -3.22 -2.21
CA LEU A 68 -16.79 -3.39 -3.60
C LEU A 68 -16.14 -2.12 -4.14
N LEU A 69 -16.80 -0.97 -3.99
CA LEU A 69 -16.30 0.33 -4.45
C LEU A 69 -14.92 0.64 -3.89
N LYS A 70 -14.71 0.40 -2.60
CA LYS A 70 -13.40 0.53 -1.96
C LYS A 70 -12.29 -0.24 -2.68
N ARG A 71 -12.61 -1.37 -3.33
CA ARG A 71 -11.62 -2.24 -4.00
C ARG A 71 -11.32 -1.85 -5.43
N VAL A 72 -12.23 -1.11 -6.08
CA VAL A 72 -12.17 -0.85 -7.52
C VAL A 72 -12.00 0.62 -7.88
N TYR A 73 -12.32 1.53 -6.97
CA TYR A 73 -12.36 2.96 -7.24
C TYR A 73 -11.10 3.67 -6.72
N TYR A 74 -10.11 3.81 -7.58
CA TYR A 74 -8.81 4.43 -7.27
C TYR A 74 -8.62 5.83 -7.86
N SER A 75 -9.62 6.35 -8.58
CA SER A 75 -9.54 7.67 -9.20
C SER A 75 -9.14 8.80 -8.24
N PRO A 76 -9.66 8.88 -6.98
CA PRO A 76 -9.25 9.92 -6.06
C PRO A 76 -7.76 9.90 -5.73
N ILE A 77 -7.14 8.71 -5.66
CA ILE A 77 -5.71 8.56 -5.39
C ILE A 77 -4.89 9.18 -6.52
N VAL A 78 -5.26 8.87 -7.78
CA VAL A 78 -4.56 9.40 -8.96
C VAL A 78 -4.73 10.92 -9.06
N LYS A 79 -5.96 11.43 -8.85
CA LYS A 79 -6.25 12.86 -8.86
C LYS A 79 -5.46 13.61 -7.79
N TYR A 80 -5.38 13.05 -6.58
CA TYR A 80 -4.56 13.60 -5.51
C TYR A 80 -3.07 13.64 -5.91
N ALA A 81 -2.54 12.51 -6.37
CA ALA A 81 -1.14 12.40 -6.77
C ALA A 81 -0.77 13.41 -7.87
N GLN A 82 -1.68 13.65 -8.82
CA GLN A 82 -1.49 14.66 -9.87
C GLN A 82 -1.56 16.08 -9.32
N ARG A 83 -2.56 16.41 -8.48
CA ARG A 83 -2.75 17.73 -7.87
C ARG A 83 -1.54 18.12 -7.03
N GLU A 84 -1.08 17.22 -6.18
CA GLU A 84 0.03 17.46 -5.25
C GLU A 84 1.41 17.25 -5.87
N LYS A 85 1.49 16.81 -7.13
CA LYS A 85 2.75 16.49 -7.83
C LYS A 85 3.58 15.47 -7.03
N ILE A 86 2.96 14.32 -6.74
CA ILE A 86 3.62 13.24 -6.00
C ILE A 86 4.72 12.61 -6.86
N ASP A 87 5.95 12.60 -6.35
CA ASP A 87 7.13 12.05 -7.01
C ASP A 87 7.26 10.54 -6.80
N PHE A 88 6.81 10.06 -5.63
CA PHE A 88 7.06 8.70 -5.20
C PHE A 88 5.83 8.10 -4.52
N VAL A 89 5.46 6.87 -4.89
CA VAL A 89 4.36 6.12 -4.29
C VAL A 89 4.88 4.80 -3.74
N TYR A 90 4.73 4.60 -2.45
CA TYR A 90 5.01 3.35 -1.76
C TYR A 90 3.70 2.62 -1.48
N ILE A 91 3.49 1.49 -2.13
CA ILE A 91 2.29 0.68 -1.95
C ILE A 91 2.62 -0.47 -1.02
N ARG A 92 2.00 -0.48 0.16
CA ARG A 92 1.99 -1.66 1.01
C ARG A 92 0.75 -2.47 0.71
N SER A 93 0.93 -3.51 -0.08
CA SER A 93 -0.19 -4.32 -0.54
C SER A 93 -0.63 -5.33 0.51
N TYR A 94 -1.94 -5.41 0.72
CA TYR A 94 -2.59 -6.50 1.44
C TYR A 94 -3.18 -7.53 0.46
N HIS A 95 -3.60 -7.08 -0.70
CA HIS A 95 -4.09 -7.91 -1.81
C HIS A 95 -3.30 -7.54 -3.05
N ASN A 96 -2.51 -8.43 -3.47
CA ASN A 96 -1.45 -8.32 -4.44
C ASN A 96 -1.88 -7.79 -5.83
N ALA A 97 -1.74 -8.59 -6.86
CA ALA A 97 -2.00 -8.13 -8.20
C ALA A 97 -3.45 -8.40 -8.62
N ASN A 98 -4.08 -7.40 -9.18
CA ASN A 98 -5.39 -7.49 -9.82
C ASN A 98 -5.50 -6.40 -10.90
N PRO A 99 -6.53 -6.42 -11.78
CA PRO A 99 -6.68 -5.43 -12.85
C PRO A 99 -6.69 -3.98 -12.35
N PHE A 100 -7.28 -3.73 -11.18
CA PHE A 100 -7.41 -2.38 -10.63
C PHE A 100 -6.08 -1.86 -10.09
N THR A 101 -5.32 -2.71 -9.37
CA THR A 101 -3.96 -2.35 -8.90
C THR A 101 -3.03 -2.10 -10.09
N LEU A 102 -3.10 -2.94 -11.14
CA LEU A 102 -2.33 -2.75 -12.36
C LEU A 102 -2.66 -1.41 -13.03
N ARG A 103 -3.96 -1.08 -13.12
CA ARG A 103 -4.43 0.19 -13.69
C ARG A 103 -4.01 1.38 -12.85
N LEU A 104 -4.11 1.30 -11.52
CA LEU A 104 -3.64 2.33 -10.60
C LEU A 104 -2.16 2.63 -10.82
N VAL A 105 -1.31 1.60 -10.81
CA VAL A 105 0.14 1.77 -11.01
C VAL A 105 0.44 2.39 -12.38
N LYS A 106 -0.23 1.95 -13.44
CA LYS A 106 -0.06 2.55 -14.79
C LYS A 106 -0.40 4.04 -14.78
N HIS A 107 -1.50 4.45 -14.16
CA HIS A 107 -1.88 5.87 -14.08
C HIS A 107 -0.91 6.69 -13.21
N LEU A 108 -0.46 6.15 -12.08
CA LEU A 108 0.54 6.83 -11.26
C LEU A 108 1.85 7.04 -12.03
N LYS A 109 2.28 6.05 -12.79
CA LYS A 109 3.47 6.19 -13.64
C LYS A 109 3.27 7.16 -14.81
N SER A 110 2.08 7.23 -15.40
CA SER A 110 1.81 8.17 -16.49
C SER A 110 1.84 9.64 -16.07
N ILE A 111 1.66 9.92 -14.78
CA ILE A 111 1.83 11.27 -14.22
C ILE A 111 3.26 11.52 -13.70
N GLY A 112 4.21 10.61 -13.95
CA GLY A 112 5.63 10.76 -13.62
C GLY A 112 6.06 10.21 -12.27
N ALA A 113 5.16 9.65 -11.46
CA ALA A 113 5.51 9.11 -10.15
C ALA A 113 6.30 7.80 -10.27
N LYS A 114 7.33 7.64 -9.43
CA LYS A 114 7.98 6.34 -9.18
C LYS A 114 7.12 5.51 -8.26
N VAL A 115 6.88 4.25 -8.59
CA VAL A 115 5.98 3.39 -7.82
C VAL A 115 6.69 2.12 -7.40
N VAL A 116 6.79 1.90 -6.09
CA VAL A 116 7.27 0.64 -5.50
C VAL A 116 6.15 -0.06 -4.74
N MET A 117 6.24 -1.38 -4.65
CA MET A 117 5.27 -2.17 -3.89
C MET A 117 5.98 -3.06 -2.87
N GLU A 118 5.51 -3.04 -1.63
CA GLU A 118 6.00 -3.95 -0.59
C GLU A 118 5.28 -5.30 -0.69
N ILE A 119 6.07 -6.37 -0.83
CA ILE A 119 5.64 -7.77 -0.68
C ILE A 119 6.41 -8.33 0.52
N PRO A 120 5.81 -8.27 1.74
CA PRO A 120 6.54 -8.56 2.97
C PRO A 120 6.95 -10.03 3.07
N THR A 121 6.07 -10.94 2.67
CA THR A 121 6.32 -12.39 2.69
C THR A 121 6.42 -12.92 1.27
N TYR A 122 7.45 -13.70 0.97
CA TYR A 122 7.60 -14.39 -0.31
C TYR A 122 8.33 -15.72 -0.12
N PRO A 123 7.80 -16.84 -0.66
CA PRO A 123 6.51 -16.97 -1.36
C PRO A 123 5.32 -16.89 -0.40
N TYR A 124 4.20 -16.32 -0.86
CA TYR A 124 2.99 -16.10 -0.04
C TYR A 124 1.79 -16.96 -0.43
N ASP A 125 1.91 -17.78 -1.46
CA ASP A 125 0.79 -18.58 -2.00
C ASP A 125 0.15 -19.49 -0.93
N GLN A 126 0.93 -19.94 0.06
CA GLN A 126 0.46 -20.80 1.14
C GLN A 126 -0.39 -20.08 2.20
N GLU A 127 -0.35 -18.74 2.25
CA GLU A 127 -1.14 -17.96 3.19
C GLU A 127 -2.64 -17.90 2.78
N TYR A 128 -2.96 -18.32 1.56
CA TYR A 128 -4.31 -18.27 0.98
C TYR A 128 -5.09 -19.56 1.23
N ILE A 129 -5.68 -19.68 2.44
CA ILE A 129 -6.27 -20.94 2.93
C ILE A 129 -7.75 -21.06 2.52
N THR A 130 -8.56 -19.97 2.68
CA THR A 130 -10.00 -20.02 2.45
C THR A 130 -10.37 -20.01 0.95
N ARG A 131 -11.59 -20.46 0.60
CA ARG A 131 -12.07 -20.46 -0.80
C ARG A 131 -12.02 -19.07 -1.44
N SER A 132 -12.43 -18.03 -0.71
CA SER A 132 -12.39 -16.65 -1.20
C SER A 132 -10.96 -16.15 -1.40
N MET A 133 -10.04 -16.53 -0.51
CA MET A 133 -8.62 -16.20 -0.64
C MET A 133 -8.01 -16.93 -1.84
N LYS A 134 -8.32 -18.21 -2.06
CA LYS A 134 -7.86 -18.96 -3.23
C LYS A 134 -8.32 -18.35 -4.56
N LEU A 135 -9.56 -17.82 -4.61
CA LEU A 135 -10.03 -17.07 -5.78
C LEU A 135 -9.22 -15.78 -5.97
N SER A 136 -8.94 -15.04 -4.90
CA SER A 136 -8.09 -13.86 -4.96
C SER A 136 -6.67 -14.19 -5.42
N LEU A 137 -6.12 -15.31 -4.98
CA LEU A 137 -4.81 -15.81 -5.42
C LEU A 137 -4.81 -16.21 -6.91
N ALA A 138 -5.90 -16.80 -7.41
CA ALA A 138 -6.03 -17.12 -8.83
C ALA A 138 -5.98 -15.86 -9.69
N VAL A 139 -6.69 -14.79 -9.28
CA VAL A 139 -6.62 -13.49 -9.93
C VAL A 139 -5.20 -12.91 -9.84
N ASP A 140 -4.58 -12.96 -8.66
CA ASP A 140 -3.22 -12.48 -8.45
C ASP A 140 -2.22 -13.17 -9.40
N ARG A 141 -2.29 -14.49 -9.55
CA ARG A 141 -1.43 -15.26 -10.45
C ARG A 141 -1.51 -14.82 -11.91
N CYS A 142 -2.69 -14.36 -12.35
CA CYS A 142 -2.86 -13.83 -13.71
C CYS A 142 -2.19 -12.47 -13.92
N PHE A 143 -2.06 -11.64 -12.87
CA PHE A 143 -1.64 -10.25 -13.00
C PHE A 143 -0.29 -9.93 -12.36
N ARG A 144 0.24 -10.77 -11.43
CA ARG A 144 1.43 -10.47 -10.63
C ARG A 144 2.70 -10.24 -11.46
N HIS A 145 2.91 -11.00 -12.54
CA HIS A 145 4.04 -10.79 -13.45
C HIS A 145 3.93 -9.47 -14.23
N SER A 146 2.72 -9.14 -14.69
CA SER A 146 2.46 -7.88 -15.40
C SER A 146 2.63 -6.68 -14.46
N LEU A 147 2.18 -6.80 -13.20
CA LEU A 147 2.36 -5.76 -12.20
C LEU A 147 3.84 -5.57 -11.86
N ALA A 148 4.56 -6.66 -11.60
CA ALA A 148 5.99 -6.61 -11.26
C ALA A 148 6.84 -5.96 -12.35
N LYS A 149 6.47 -6.13 -13.63
CA LYS A 149 7.18 -5.50 -14.76
C LYS A 149 7.04 -3.98 -14.81
N ILE A 150 5.92 -3.43 -14.34
CA ILE A 150 5.68 -1.98 -14.41
C ILE A 150 6.08 -1.23 -13.15
N LEU A 151 6.30 -1.94 -12.04
CA LEU A 151 6.82 -1.35 -10.81
C LEU A 151 8.30 -0.93 -10.98
N ASP A 152 8.69 0.14 -10.32
CA ASP A 152 10.09 0.59 -10.27
C ASP A 152 10.92 -0.27 -9.30
N GLY A 153 10.27 -1.00 -8.39
CA GLY A 153 10.88 -1.96 -7.49
C GLY A 153 9.87 -2.69 -6.61
N ILE A 154 10.27 -3.83 -6.10
CA ILE A 154 9.50 -4.60 -5.10
C ILE A 154 10.29 -4.60 -3.81
N VAL A 155 9.72 -3.99 -2.77
CA VAL A 155 10.31 -3.99 -1.43
C VAL A 155 9.92 -5.27 -0.70
N THR A 156 10.89 -5.97 -0.12
CA THR A 156 10.64 -7.26 0.54
C THR A 156 11.58 -7.50 1.73
N PHE A 157 11.11 -8.36 2.65
CA PHE A 157 11.94 -8.87 3.76
C PHE A 157 12.59 -10.21 3.42
N SER A 158 12.24 -10.80 2.27
CA SER A 158 12.82 -12.06 1.81
C SER A 158 14.19 -11.86 1.15
N ASN A 159 14.95 -12.95 1.02
CA ASN A 159 16.25 -12.95 0.34
C ASN A 159 16.13 -13.09 -1.19
N ALA A 160 14.92 -13.08 -1.74
CA ALA A 160 14.72 -13.24 -3.17
C ALA A 160 15.24 -12.04 -3.94
N GLY A 161 16.18 -12.24 -4.85
CA GLY A 161 16.74 -11.18 -5.70
C GLY A 161 15.75 -10.68 -6.79
N ARG A 162 14.75 -11.49 -7.10
CA ARG A 162 13.63 -11.15 -8.00
C ARG A 162 12.34 -11.77 -7.50
N ILE A 163 11.24 -11.02 -7.60
CA ILE A 163 9.89 -11.51 -7.33
C ILE A 163 9.04 -11.27 -8.57
N PHE A 164 8.46 -12.33 -9.14
CA PHE A 164 7.67 -12.30 -10.37
C PHE A 164 8.35 -11.60 -11.56
N GLY A 165 9.69 -11.66 -11.61
CA GLY A 165 10.51 -10.99 -12.63
C GLY A 165 10.87 -9.53 -12.31
N GLY A 166 10.25 -8.91 -11.32
CA GLY A 166 10.58 -7.57 -10.85
C GLY A 166 11.85 -7.54 -9.98
N LYS A 167 12.59 -6.43 -10.03
CA LYS A 167 13.74 -6.19 -9.16
C LYS A 167 13.29 -6.01 -7.71
N THR A 168 14.01 -6.62 -6.77
CA THR A 168 13.73 -6.48 -5.35
C THR A 168 14.66 -5.51 -4.65
N ILE A 169 14.12 -4.84 -3.65
CA ILE A 169 14.85 -4.00 -2.70
C ILE A 169 14.63 -4.66 -1.34
N ARG A 170 15.68 -5.29 -0.81
CA ARG A 170 15.60 -5.94 0.49
C ARG A 170 15.65 -4.90 1.61
N ILE A 171 14.71 -4.99 2.53
CA ILE A 171 14.72 -4.21 3.77
C ILE A 171 14.64 -5.17 4.97
N SER A 172 15.00 -4.68 6.15
CA SER A 172 14.76 -5.33 7.42
C SER A 172 13.66 -4.62 8.22
N ASN A 173 13.16 -5.27 9.25
CA ASN A 173 12.29 -4.60 10.22
C ASN A 173 13.13 -3.55 10.96
N GLY A 174 12.78 -2.28 10.78
CA GLY A 174 13.38 -1.17 11.53
C GLY A 174 12.79 -1.08 12.94
N ILE A 175 13.59 -0.59 13.87
CA ILE A 175 13.18 -0.22 15.20
C ILE A 175 13.32 1.30 15.30
N ASP A 176 12.31 1.98 15.84
CA ASP A 176 12.42 3.39 16.20
C ASP A 176 13.10 3.50 17.58
N PHE A 177 14.39 3.79 17.57
CA PHE A 177 15.15 3.94 18.80
C PHE A 177 14.66 5.11 19.67
N ASP A 178 14.06 6.15 19.08
CA ASP A 178 13.49 7.27 19.83
C ASP A 178 12.25 6.85 20.64
N ALA A 179 11.60 5.75 20.26
CA ALA A 179 10.43 5.21 20.96
C ALA A 179 10.78 4.19 22.06
N ILE A 180 12.06 3.86 22.23
CA ILE A 180 12.53 2.95 23.29
C ILE A 180 12.82 3.79 24.54
N PRO A 181 12.09 3.60 25.66
CA PRO A 181 12.43 4.28 26.91
C PRO A 181 13.82 3.79 27.35
N LEU A 182 14.78 4.71 27.40
CA LEU A 182 16.06 4.45 28.03
C LEU A 182 15.77 4.16 29.51
N LYS A 183 16.03 2.93 29.95
CA LYS A 183 16.07 2.65 31.40
C LYS A 183 17.19 3.52 32.00
N GLN A 184 16.80 4.48 32.81
CA GLN A 184 17.70 5.14 33.74
C GLN A 184 18.12 4.16 34.82
#